data_5b62696b1436c84cb09b7fc3e58dd1e9
#
_entry.id   5b62696b1436c84cb09b7fc3e58dd1e9
#
_cell.length_a   1.000
_cell.length_b   1.000
_cell.length_c   1.000
_cell.angle_alpha   90.00
_cell.angle_beta   90.00
_cell.angle_gamma   90.00
#
_symmetry.space_group_name_H-M   'P 1'
#
loop_
_entity.id
_entity.type
_entity.pdbx_description
1 polymer ?
#
loop_
_entity_poly.entity_id
_entity_poly.type
_entity_poly.pdbx_seq_one_letter_code
_entity_poly.pdbx_strand_id
1 'polypeptide(L)'
;MMDGTARKFIQPPLDRIGTWLASRGVKADHVTIFACLIGLAAAGLITAGYMLVALMLIVISRICDGLDGSVARASQKTDFGGYLDITLDFVFYGAVPLAFIVYDPAANALAGAALIFSFYVNGASFLAYAVVAEKRGLSTTARGVKSIYFTTGLAEASETYIVFRIFC
;
A
#
# COMPACT_ATOMS: atom_id res chain seq x y z
N MET A 1 5.46 -1.66 -14.35
CA MET A 1 4.88 -1.50 -15.72
C MET A 1 3.43 -1.97 -15.81
N MET A 2 3.04 -3.06 -15.16
CA MET A 2 1.62 -3.52 -15.10
C MET A 2 0.69 -2.53 -14.40
N ASP A 3 1.18 -1.84 -13.39
CA ASP A 3 0.47 -0.82 -12.62
C ASP A 3 -0.18 0.29 -13.46
N GLY A 4 0.51 0.79 -14.50
CA GLY A 4 -0.02 1.85 -15.37
C GLY A 4 -1.24 1.42 -16.20
N THR A 5 -1.31 0.14 -16.60
CA THR A 5 -2.44 -0.39 -17.38
C THR A 5 -3.60 -0.74 -16.45
N ALA A 6 -3.33 -1.40 -15.31
CA ALA A 6 -4.33 -1.70 -14.29
C ALA A 6 -4.99 -0.41 -13.75
N ARG A 7 -4.20 0.64 -13.52
CA ARG A 7 -4.70 1.95 -13.09
C ARG A 7 -5.73 2.56 -14.04
N LYS A 8 -5.57 2.44 -15.35
CA LYS A 8 -6.53 3.00 -16.31
C LYS A 8 -7.93 2.44 -16.15
N PHE A 9 -8.05 1.17 -15.72
CA PHE A 9 -9.33 0.51 -15.53
C PHE A 9 -9.87 0.67 -14.10
N ILE A 10 -9.00 0.66 -13.10
CA ILE A 10 -9.38 0.71 -11.68
C ILE A 10 -9.61 2.16 -11.21
N GLN A 11 -8.84 3.12 -11.75
CA GLN A 11 -8.90 4.51 -11.30
C GLN A 11 -10.28 5.18 -11.49
N PRO A 12 -10.98 5.04 -12.62
CA PRO A 12 -12.27 5.72 -12.83
C PRO A 12 -13.35 5.35 -11.79
N PRO A 13 -13.59 4.07 -11.45
CA PRO A 13 -14.53 3.74 -10.38
C PRO A 13 -14.07 4.22 -9.00
N LEU A 14 -12.77 4.15 -8.68
CA LEU A 14 -12.24 4.66 -7.42
C LEU A 14 -12.42 6.18 -7.30
N ASP A 15 -12.22 6.94 -8.37
CA ASP A 15 -12.39 8.40 -8.36
C ASP A 15 -13.86 8.79 -8.17
N ARG A 16 -14.82 8.03 -8.70
CA ARG A 16 -16.26 8.25 -8.46
C ARG A 16 -16.60 8.04 -6.98
N ILE A 17 -16.14 6.93 -6.40
CA ILE A 17 -16.37 6.62 -4.98
C ILE A 17 -15.64 7.62 -4.10
N GLY A 18 -14.39 7.97 -4.42
CA GLY A 18 -13.60 8.96 -3.69
C GLY A 18 -14.25 10.34 -3.65
N THR A 19 -14.76 10.80 -4.80
CA THR A 19 -15.51 12.08 -4.88
C THR A 19 -16.79 12.03 -4.04
N TRP A 20 -17.52 10.93 -4.06
CA TRP A 20 -18.71 10.75 -3.26
C TRP A 20 -18.38 10.75 -1.75
N LEU A 21 -17.33 10.06 -1.32
CA LEU A 21 -16.87 10.07 0.08
C LEU A 21 -16.44 11.47 0.52
N ALA A 22 -15.65 12.16 -0.31
CA ALA A 22 -15.21 13.53 -0.06
C ALA A 22 -16.41 14.50 0.10
N SER A 23 -17.44 14.36 -0.74
CA SER A 23 -18.67 15.16 -0.63
C SER A 23 -19.46 14.90 0.66
N ARG A 24 -19.22 13.77 1.33
CA ARG A 24 -19.78 13.43 2.65
C ARG A 24 -18.88 13.85 3.82
N GLY A 25 -17.78 14.56 3.56
CA GLY A 25 -16.83 15.03 4.57
C GLY A 25 -15.85 13.95 5.07
N VAL A 26 -15.74 12.81 4.39
CA VAL A 26 -14.76 11.77 4.73
C VAL A 26 -13.37 12.26 4.33
N LYS A 27 -12.41 12.26 5.26
CA LYS A 27 -11.02 12.62 5.01
C LYS A 27 -10.24 11.40 4.50
N ALA A 28 -9.25 11.63 3.63
CA ALA A 28 -8.36 10.59 3.13
C ALA A 28 -7.69 9.80 4.27
N ASP A 29 -7.18 10.51 5.28
CA ASP A 29 -6.51 9.90 6.43
C ASP A 29 -7.36 8.84 7.15
N HIS A 30 -8.69 9.05 7.24
CA HIS A 30 -9.59 8.04 7.83
C HIS A 30 -9.66 6.78 6.98
N VAL A 31 -9.63 6.92 5.65
CA VAL A 31 -9.67 5.80 4.72
C VAL A 31 -8.36 5.02 4.79
N THR A 32 -7.22 5.70 4.84
CA THR A 32 -5.89 5.11 5.00
C THR A 32 -5.78 4.30 6.30
N ILE A 33 -6.19 4.88 7.44
CA ILE A 33 -6.20 4.18 8.73
C ILE A 33 -7.12 2.96 8.67
N PHE A 34 -8.31 3.10 8.10
CA PHE A 34 -9.27 2.00 7.97
C PHE A 34 -8.72 0.87 7.10
N ALA A 35 -8.08 1.19 5.97
CA ALA A 35 -7.41 0.23 5.10
C ALA A 35 -6.32 -0.55 5.85
N CYS A 36 -5.49 0.14 6.63
CA CYS A 36 -4.45 -0.49 7.45
C CYS A 36 -5.04 -1.43 8.51
N LEU A 37 -6.10 -1.01 9.22
CA LEU A 37 -6.76 -1.85 10.23
C LEU A 37 -7.33 -3.14 9.62
N ILE A 38 -7.93 -3.07 8.42
CA ILE A 38 -8.37 -4.27 7.69
C ILE A 38 -7.17 -5.16 7.33
N GLY A 39 -6.07 -4.57 6.88
CA GLY A 39 -4.83 -5.30 6.57
C GLY A 39 -4.24 -6.01 7.79
N LEU A 40 -4.24 -5.36 8.95
CA LEU A 40 -3.79 -5.96 10.21
C LEU A 40 -4.74 -7.07 10.68
N ALA A 41 -6.05 -6.90 10.50
CA ALA A 41 -7.01 -7.96 10.78
C ALA A 41 -6.78 -9.17 9.87
N ALA A 42 -6.46 -8.96 8.58
CA ALA A 42 -6.07 -10.03 7.68
C ALA A 42 -4.81 -10.77 8.17
N ALA A 43 -3.77 -10.04 8.62
CA ALA A 43 -2.57 -10.62 9.20
C ALA A 43 -2.92 -11.48 10.45
N GLY A 44 -3.80 -11.01 11.32
CA GLY A 44 -4.30 -11.79 12.45
C GLY A 44 -5.02 -13.07 12.03
N LEU A 45 -5.80 -13.03 10.93
CA LEU A 45 -6.47 -14.22 10.41
C LEU A 45 -5.50 -15.22 9.76
N ILE A 46 -4.40 -14.75 9.15
CA ILE A 46 -3.33 -15.61 8.67
C ILE A 46 -2.74 -16.39 9.84
N THR A 47 -2.39 -15.74 10.96
CA THR A 47 -1.84 -16.41 12.13
C THR A 47 -2.81 -17.44 12.73
N ALA A 48 -4.10 -17.24 12.58
CA ALA A 48 -5.15 -18.16 13.01
C ALA A 48 -5.49 -19.27 11.97
N GLY A 49 -4.86 -19.26 10.77
CA GLY A 49 -5.07 -20.26 9.73
C GLY A 49 -6.28 -20.03 8.82
N TYR A 50 -6.96 -18.88 8.92
CA TYR A 50 -8.13 -18.55 8.08
C TYR A 50 -7.71 -17.89 6.75
N MET A 51 -6.93 -18.59 5.93
CA MET A 51 -6.25 -18.06 4.74
C MET A 51 -7.21 -17.40 3.73
N LEU A 52 -8.35 -18.04 3.43
CA LEU A 52 -9.30 -17.51 2.44
C LEU A 52 -9.94 -16.19 2.89
N VAL A 53 -10.31 -16.10 4.18
CA VAL A 53 -10.90 -14.88 4.73
C VAL A 53 -9.84 -13.78 4.81
N ALA A 54 -8.61 -14.14 5.19
CA ALA A 54 -7.48 -13.22 5.19
C ALA A 54 -7.21 -12.65 3.78
N LEU A 55 -7.21 -13.50 2.76
CA LEU A 55 -7.04 -13.07 1.37
C LEU A 55 -8.13 -12.07 0.94
N MET A 56 -9.39 -12.32 1.30
CA MET A 56 -10.48 -11.38 1.03
C MET A 56 -10.24 -10.02 1.70
N LEU A 57 -9.83 -10.02 2.97
CA LEU A 57 -9.52 -8.78 3.69
C LEU A 57 -8.29 -8.06 3.11
N ILE A 58 -7.26 -8.77 2.65
CA ILE A 58 -6.12 -8.18 1.94
C ILE A 58 -6.61 -7.42 0.70
N VAL A 59 -7.45 -8.05 -0.12
CA VAL A 59 -8.00 -7.41 -1.32
C VAL A 59 -8.82 -6.16 -0.96
N ILE A 60 -9.69 -6.25 0.04
CA ILE A 60 -10.50 -5.11 0.51
C ILE A 60 -9.59 -3.99 1.03
N SER A 61 -8.60 -4.32 1.87
CA SER A 61 -7.62 -3.36 2.38
C SER A 61 -6.94 -2.59 1.24
N ARG A 62 -6.48 -3.29 0.19
CA ARG A 62 -5.80 -2.65 -0.95
C ARG A 62 -6.72 -1.81 -1.84
N ILE A 63 -7.99 -2.18 -1.94
CA ILE A 63 -8.99 -1.33 -2.62
C ILE A 63 -9.22 -0.05 -1.81
N CYS A 64 -9.36 -0.15 -0.49
CA CYS A 64 -9.52 1.01 0.40
C CYS A 64 -8.29 1.93 0.34
N ASP A 65 -7.10 1.39 0.31
CA ASP A 65 -5.84 2.09 0.15
C ASP A 65 -5.79 2.89 -1.17
N GLY A 66 -6.12 2.26 -2.29
CA GLY A 66 -6.25 3.00 -3.56
C GLY A 66 -7.35 4.07 -3.57
N LEU A 67 -8.34 3.94 -2.68
CA LEU A 67 -9.45 4.87 -2.55
C LEU A 67 -9.06 6.15 -1.81
N ASP A 68 -8.16 6.09 -0.81
CA ASP A 68 -7.73 7.28 -0.05
C ASP A 68 -7.07 8.32 -0.95
N GLY A 69 -6.23 7.89 -1.90
CA GLY A 69 -5.66 8.77 -2.91
C GLY A 69 -6.73 9.44 -3.81
N SER A 70 -7.85 8.76 -4.07
CA SER A 70 -8.98 9.33 -4.80
C SER A 70 -9.75 10.35 -3.95
N VAL A 71 -9.95 10.07 -2.65
CA VAL A 71 -10.54 11.02 -1.69
C VAL A 71 -9.63 12.25 -1.53
N ALA A 72 -8.32 12.07 -1.39
CA ALA A 72 -7.35 13.17 -1.29
C ALA A 72 -7.37 14.08 -2.52
N ARG A 73 -7.48 13.51 -3.72
CA ARG A 73 -7.60 14.29 -4.97
C ARG A 73 -8.91 15.07 -5.06
N ALA A 74 -9.98 14.52 -4.51
CA ALA A 74 -11.31 15.15 -4.54
C ALA A 74 -11.52 16.19 -3.42
N SER A 75 -10.69 16.17 -2.36
CA SER A 75 -10.79 17.10 -1.23
C SER A 75 -9.51 17.96 -1.10
N GLN A 76 -8.59 17.55 -0.26
CA GLN A 76 -7.31 18.24 -0.03
C GLN A 76 -6.20 17.22 0.20
N LYS A 77 -5.10 17.37 -0.55
CA LYS A 77 -3.86 16.65 -0.28
C LYS A 77 -3.10 17.35 0.82
N THR A 78 -2.58 16.57 1.79
CA THR A 78 -1.74 17.07 2.88
C THR A 78 -0.44 16.29 2.95
N ASP A 79 0.62 16.93 3.44
CA ASP A 79 1.91 16.26 3.66
C ASP A 79 1.78 15.18 4.72
N PHE A 80 0.96 15.43 5.76
CA PHE A 80 0.65 14.44 6.78
C PHE A 80 -0.05 13.20 6.20
N GLY A 81 -1.04 13.39 5.30
CA GLY A 81 -1.70 12.28 4.61
C GLY A 81 -0.72 11.45 3.78
N GLY A 82 0.21 12.10 3.06
CA GLY A 82 1.26 11.40 2.32
C GLY A 82 2.23 10.63 3.22
N TYR A 83 2.60 11.19 4.37
CA TYR A 83 3.40 10.52 5.39
C TYR A 83 2.66 9.31 5.97
N LEU A 84 1.38 9.48 6.31
CA LEU A 84 0.55 8.44 6.89
C LEU A 84 0.38 7.26 5.93
N ASP A 85 0.06 7.52 4.66
CA ASP A 85 -0.09 6.56 3.57
C ASP A 85 1.16 5.66 3.46
N ILE A 86 2.33 6.27 3.28
CA ILE A 86 3.60 5.52 3.18
C ILE A 86 3.87 4.70 4.43
N THR A 87 3.68 5.30 5.61
CA THR A 87 4.00 4.62 6.88
C THR A 87 3.10 3.41 7.10
N LEU A 88 1.80 3.54 6.86
CA LEU A 88 0.84 2.46 7.05
C LEU A 88 0.95 1.38 5.98
N ASP A 89 1.39 1.73 4.77
CA ASP A 89 1.77 0.76 3.75
C ASP A 89 2.93 -0.14 4.21
N PHE A 90 3.98 0.44 4.80
CA PHE A 90 5.08 -0.35 5.36
C PHE A 90 4.65 -1.23 6.54
N VAL A 91 3.71 -0.77 7.37
CA VAL A 91 3.10 -1.61 8.41
C VAL A 91 2.42 -2.83 7.79
N PHE A 92 1.63 -2.64 6.74
CA PHE A 92 0.96 -3.74 6.03
C PHE A 92 1.97 -4.71 5.39
N TYR A 93 2.98 -4.20 4.66
CA TYR A 93 4.00 -5.02 3.98
C TYR A 93 4.86 -5.81 4.97
N GLY A 94 5.05 -5.31 6.19
CA GLY A 94 5.73 -6.05 7.26
C GLY A 94 4.82 -7.06 7.95
N ALA A 95 3.57 -6.68 8.24
CA ALA A 95 2.64 -7.49 9.03
C ALA A 95 2.23 -8.80 8.33
N VAL A 96 2.00 -8.75 7.00
CA VAL A 96 1.54 -9.93 6.25
C VAL A 96 2.61 -11.04 6.22
N PRO A 97 3.87 -10.82 5.80
CA PRO A 97 4.90 -11.86 5.87
C PRO A 97 5.18 -12.34 7.30
N LEU A 98 5.16 -11.41 8.27
CA LEU A 98 5.33 -11.77 9.68
C LEU A 98 4.22 -12.72 10.15
N ALA A 99 2.98 -12.51 9.71
CA ALA A 99 1.86 -13.38 10.05
C ALA A 99 2.05 -14.82 9.50
N PHE A 100 2.59 -14.97 8.29
CA PHE A 100 2.95 -16.28 7.74
C PHE A 100 4.08 -16.95 8.52
N ILE A 101 5.09 -16.19 8.96
CA ILE A 101 6.16 -16.71 9.82
C ILE A 101 5.55 -17.23 11.13
N VAL A 102 4.65 -16.48 11.74
CA VAL A 102 4.00 -16.89 13.02
C VAL A 102 3.11 -18.10 12.83
N TYR A 103 2.40 -18.21 11.70
CA TYR A 103 1.53 -19.34 11.37
C TYR A 103 2.29 -20.66 11.25
N ASP A 104 3.39 -20.68 10.51
CA ASP A 104 4.27 -21.84 10.38
C ASP A 104 5.74 -21.39 10.29
N PRO A 105 6.44 -21.25 11.42
CA PRO A 105 7.83 -20.81 11.43
C PRO A 105 8.78 -21.76 10.68
N ALA A 106 8.51 -23.06 10.72
CA ALA A 106 9.38 -24.05 10.08
C ALA A 106 9.38 -23.92 8.56
N ALA A 107 8.22 -23.68 7.97
CA ALA A 107 8.07 -23.51 6.52
C ALA A 107 8.40 -22.09 6.07
N ASN A 108 8.03 -21.06 6.84
CA ASN A 108 7.96 -19.68 6.33
C ASN A 108 9.04 -18.74 6.88
N ALA A 109 9.83 -19.12 7.92
CA ALA A 109 10.74 -18.17 8.57
C ALA A 109 11.74 -17.54 7.59
N LEU A 110 12.42 -18.35 6.78
CA LEU A 110 13.45 -17.85 5.86
C LEU A 110 12.84 -17.01 4.72
N ALA A 111 11.78 -17.51 4.10
CA ALA A 111 11.10 -16.82 2.99
C ALA A 111 10.46 -15.51 3.46
N GLY A 112 9.76 -15.53 4.60
CA GLY A 112 9.14 -14.34 5.17
C GLY A 112 10.15 -13.29 5.61
N ALA A 113 11.27 -13.71 6.24
CA ALA A 113 12.35 -12.80 6.61
C ALA A 113 13.01 -12.17 5.38
N ALA A 114 13.27 -12.96 4.34
CA ALA A 114 13.82 -12.46 3.07
C ALA A 114 12.86 -11.43 2.41
N LEU A 115 11.56 -11.69 2.45
CA LEU A 115 10.55 -10.78 1.91
C LEU A 115 10.49 -9.47 2.71
N ILE A 116 10.49 -9.53 4.04
CA ILE A 116 10.55 -8.32 4.90
C ILE A 116 11.83 -7.53 4.61
N PHE A 117 12.97 -8.22 4.52
CA PHE A 117 14.24 -7.57 4.18
C PHE A 117 14.19 -6.87 2.82
N SER A 118 13.58 -7.51 1.80
CA SER A 118 13.42 -6.90 0.47
C SER A 118 12.57 -5.63 0.52
N PHE A 119 11.48 -5.63 1.28
CA PHE A 119 10.65 -4.44 1.49
C PHE A 119 11.40 -3.33 2.23
N TYR A 120 12.18 -3.70 3.24
CA TYR A 120 13.04 -2.75 3.97
C TYR A 120 14.03 -2.06 3.04
N VAL A 121 14.77 -2.83 2.22
CA VAL A 121 15.75 -2.27 1.27
C VAL A 121 15.07 -1.40 0.21
N ASN A 122 13.96 -1.89 -0.36
CA ASN A 122 13.19 -1.14 -1.36
C ASN A 122 12.65 0.18 -0.78
N GLY A 123 12.07 0.13 0.42
CA GLY A 123 11.54 1.31 1.10
C GLY A 123 12.62 2.32 1.47
N ALA A 124 13.74 1.87 2.03
CA ALA A 124 14.87 2.72 2.36
C ALA A 124 15.45 3.40 1.11
N SER A 125 15.63 2.66 0.02
CA SER A 125 16.11 3.20 -1.27
C SER A 125 15.16 4.26 -1.83
N PHE A 126 13.86 3.96 -1.80
CA PHE A 126 12.82 4.87 -2.27
C PHE A 126 12.78 6.17 -1.46
N LEU A 127 12.79 6.10 -0.13
CA LEU A 127 12.77 7.27 0.74
C LEU A 127 14.07 8.09 0.63
N ALA A 128 15.22 7.43 0.58
CA ALA A 128 16.51 8.10 0.37
C ALA A 128 16.54 8.84 -0.96
N TYR A 129 16.02 8.22 -2.03
CA TYR A 129 15.91 8.89 -3.33
C TYR A 129 14.98 10.10 -3.27
N ALA A 130 13.84 10.00 -2.60
CA ALA A 130 12.90 11.12 -2.45
C ALA A 130 13.56 12.33 -1.76
N VAL A 131 14.36 12.09 -0.71
CA VAL A 131 15.13 13.14 -0.02
C VAL A 131 16.17 13.80 -0.94
N VAL A 132 16.91 13.00 -1.73
CA VAL A 132 17.91 13.54 -2.68
C VAL A 132 17.23 14.32 -3.80
N ALA A 133 16.10 13.84 -4.30
CA ALA A 133 15.33 14.52 -5.35
C ALA A 133 14.84 15.88 -4.88
N GLU A 134 14.27 15.95 -3.67
CA GLU A 134 13.83 17.20 -3.05
C GLU A 134 15.00 18.19 -2.88
N LYS A 135 16.13 17.72 -2.33
CA LYS A 135 17.33 18.53 -2.15
C LYS A 135 17.87 19.11 -3.48
N ARG A 136 17.66 18.41 -4.59
CA ARG A 136 18.09 18.85 -5.93
C ARG A 136 17.03 19.64 -6.68
N GLY A 137 15.87 19.91 -6.09
CA GLY A 137 14.75 20.58 -6.74
C GLY A 137 14.19 19.83 -7.94
N LEU A 138 14.38 18.50 -8.00
CA LEU A 138 13.84 17.69 -9.07
C LEU A 138 12.35 17.52 -8.84
N SER A 139 11.54 17.90 -9.83
CA SER A 139 10.10 17.67 -9.83
C SER A 139 9.71 16.79 -11.01
N THR A 140 8.76 15.88 -10.83
CA THR A 140 8.19 15.10 -11.93
C THR A 140 6.67 15.10 -11.84
N THR A 141 6.05 15.29 -13.00
CA THR A 141 4.59 15.16 -13.17
C THR A 141 4.20 13.81 -13.77
N ALA A 142 5.16 12.92 -14.00
CA ALA A 142 4.95 11.65 -14.73
C ALA A 142 3.88 10.72 -14.09
N ARG A 143 3.59 10.87 -12.79
CA ARG A 143 2.55 10.12 -12.06
C ARG A 143 1.53 11.02 -11.33
N GLY A 144 1.37 12.27 -11.78
CA GLY A 144 0.49 13.27 -11.16
C GLY A 144 1.18 14.06 -10.03
N VAL A 145 0.50 15.10 -9.54
CA VAL A 145 0.99 15.93 -8.44
C VAL A 145 0.91 15.11 -7.15
N LYS A 146 2.05 14.65 -6.64
CA LYS A 146 2.17 13.98 -5.33
C LYS A 146 2.99 14.87 -4.40
N SER A 147 2.73 14.77 -3.10
CA SER A 147 3.48 15.50 -2.06
C SER A 147 4.93 15.02 -1.92
N ILE A 148 5.25 13.80 -2.38
CA ILE A 148 6.59 13.22 -2.33
C ILE A 148 6.99 12.74 -3.73
N TYR A 149 8.28 12.90 -4.06
CA TYR A 149 8.84 12.50 -5.36
C TYR A 149 8.92 10.98 -5.49
N PHE A 150 8.20 10.41 -6.47
CA PHE A 150 8.14 8.98 -6.71
C PHE A 150 8.78 8.61 -8.05
N THR A 151 9.76 7.68 -8.03
CA THR A 151 10.20 6.95 -9.22
C THR A 151 9.56 5.58 -9.30
N THR A 152 9.72 4.92 -10.45
CA THR A 152 9.33 3.52 -10.65
C THR A 152 10.25 2.63 -9.82
N GLY A 153 9.71 1.89 -8.84
CA GLY A 153 10.47 0.89 -8.08
C GLY A 153 10.70 -0.39 -8.90
N LEU A 154 11.65 -1.22 -8.47
CA LEU A 154 11.92 -2.53 -9.07
C LEU A 154 10.75 -3.51 -8.86
N ALA A 155 10.06 -3.39 -7.70
CA ALA A 155 8.82 -4.11 -7.41
C ALA A 155 7.73 -3.09 -7.08
N GLU A 156 6.67 -3.09 -7.85
CA GLU A 156 5.49 -2.25 -7.64
C GLU A 156 4.42 -3.04 -6.86
N ALA A 157 3.38 -2.36 -6.38
CA ALA A 157 2.33 -2.96 -5.56
C ALA A 157 1.68 -4.19 -6.21
N SER A 158 1.47 -4.17 -7.52
CA SER A 158 0.87 -5.29 -8.26
C SER A 158 1.70 -6.57 -8.20
N GLU A 159 3.03 -6.48 -8.30
CA GLU A 159 3.93 -7.62 -8.20
C GLU A 159 3.92 -8.21 -6.78
N THR A 160 3.91 -7.34 -5.77
CA THR A 160 3.81 -7.74 -4.36
C THR A 160 2.50 -8.50 -4.08
N TYR A 161 1.38 -8.05 -4.64
CA TYR A 161 0.08 -8.73 -4.45
C TYR A 161 0.01 -10.07 -5.15
N ILE A 162 0.66 -10.22 -6.32
CA ILE A 162 0.77 -11.51 -6.98
C ILE A 162 1.53 -12.50 -6.09
N VAL A 163 2.65 -12.07 -5.50
CA VAL A 163 3.42 -12.90 -4.56
C VAL A 163 2.55 -13.32 -3.36
N PHE A 164 1.84 -12.39 -2.74
CA PHE A 164 0.95 -12.73 -1.63
C PHE A 164 -0.17 -13.71 -2.00
N ARG A 165 -0.69 -13.64 -3.23
CA ARG A 165 -1.69 -14.59 -3.72
C ARG A 165 -1.15 -16.01 -3.93
N ILE A 166 0.14 -16.15 -4.21
CA ILE A 166 0.79 -17.47 -4.35
C ILE A 166 0.99 -18.11 -2.98
N PHE A 167 1.22 -17.31 -1.94
CA PHE A 167 1.39 -17.81 -0.56
C PHE A 167 0.05 -18.17 0.13
N CYS A 168 -1.08 -17.60 -0.27
CA CYS A 168 -2.41 -17.92 0.23
C CYS A 168 -3.08 -19.03 -0.56
#